data_89f29fedda1832d108c6f3c0d7cd7f1e
#
_entry.id   89f29fedda1832d108c6f3c0d7cd7f1e
#
_cell.length_a   1.000
_cell.length_b   1.000
_cell.length_c   1.000
_cell.angle_alpha   90.00
_cell.angle_beta   90.00
_cell.angle_gamma   90.00
#
_symmetry.space_group_name_H-M   'P 1'
#
loop_
_entity.id
_entity.type
_entity.pdbx_description
1 polymer ?
#
loop_
_entity_poly.entity_id
_entity_poly.type
_entity_poly.pdbx_seq_one_letter_code
_entity_poly.pdbx_strand_id
1 'polypeptide(L)'
;MDENGKPVVVAHPSGSTDRAAWLDPKRTATLSRTLPPDIPEAVNGIAFSETVPVQGEDPRQWRAITPDAVAGEPNFVLPPGFRATSGCVVLEPDRRVWIVHPTNEFMGTKATFPKGRVEPVLSLAQNAVKETFEEAGIVVEPFAFLTDVARRIVVTRYYLARRTGGAPALAGWESQAVSLMPFEQAAAALNREGDQAVLSALKAYLESLG
;
A
#
# COMPACT_ATOMS: atom_id res chain seq x y z
N MET A 1 15.56 -11.06 5.80
CA MET A 1 15.13 -12.42 6.17
C MET A 1 13.62 -12.43 6.11
N ASP A 2 13.02 -13.52 5.62
CA ASP A 2 11.58 -13.75 5.70
C ASP A 2 11.16 -14.20 7.11
N GLU A 3 9.87 -14.49 7.30
CA GLU A 3 9.31 -14.98 8.58
C GLU A 3 9.93 -16.31 9.05
N ASN A 4 10.51 -17.10 8.13
CA ASN A 4 11.17 -18.37 8.42
C ASN A 4 12.71 -18.22 8.53
N GLY A 5 13.23 -17.00 8.56
CA GLY A 5 14.64 -16.70 8.64
C GLY A 5 15.45 -16.97 7.35
N LYS A 6 14.78 -17.13 6.20
CA LYS A 6 15.47 -17.28 4.91
C LYS A 6 15.84 -15.91 4.33
N PRO A 7 17.01 -15.81 3.67
CA PRO A 7 17.38 -14.59 2.98
C PRO A 7 16.35 -14.21 1.92
N VAL A 8 15.97 -12.92 1.86
CA VAL A 8 15.15 -12.37 0.79
C VAL A 8 16.02 -11.65 -0.24
N VAL A 9 15.64 -11.73 -1.51
CA VAL A 9 16.32 -11.01 -2.57
C VAL A 9 15.81 -9.57 -2.59
N VAL A 10 16.76 -8.64 -2.53
CA VAL A 10 16.53 -7.19 -2.66
C VAL A 10 17.21 -6.74 -3.95
N ALA A 11 16.44 -6.42 -4.97
CA ALA A 11 16.96 -6.13 -6.31
C ALA A 11 16.53 -4.76 -6.84
N HIS A 12 15.26 -4.39 -6.69
CA HIS A 12 14.69 -3.19 -7.29
C HIS A 12 13.63 -2.55 -6.37
N PRO A 13 13.65 -1.22 -6.22
CA PRO A 13 14.71 -0.29 -6.64
C PRO A 13 15.99 -0.49 -5.82
N SER A 14 17.14 -0.25 -6.45
CA SER A 14 18.46 -0.54 -5.88
C SER A 14 18.93 0.46 -4.82
N GLY A 15 18.22 1.56 -4.61
CA GLY A 15 18.61 2.60 -3.66
C GLY A 15 17.48 3.54 -3.26
N SER A 16 17.70 4.24 -2.15
CA SER A 16 16.83 5.32 -1.69
C SER A 16 17.09 6.60 -2.47
N THR A 17 16.07 7.46 -2.57
CA THR A 17 16.22 8.81 -3.09
C THR A 17 16.68 9.80 -2.01
N ASP A 18 17.12 10.98 -2.44
CA ASP A 18 17.44 12.09 -1.55
C ASP A 18 16.19 12.65 -0.83
N ARG A 19 16.41 13.38 0.25
CA ARG A 19 15.36 14.03 1.04
C ARG A 19 14.49 14.97 0.21
N ALA A 20 15.06 15.66 -0.79
CA ALA A 20 14.35 16.61 -1.64
C ALA A 20 13.26 15.94 -2.48
N ALA A 21 13.45 14.66 -2.88
CA ALA A 21 12.43 13.94 -3.61
C ALA A 21 11.13 13.74 -2.81
N TRP A 22 11.24 13.58 -1.49
CA TRP A 22 10.07 13.43 -0.61
C TRP A 22 9.22 14.70 -0.53
N LEU A 23 9.86 15.86 -0.70
CA LEU A 23 9.23 17.18 -0.59
C LEU A 23 8.77 17.75 -1.94
N ASP A 24 9.18 17.14 -3.06
CA ASP A 24 8.81 17.56 -4.41
C ASP A 24 7.68 16.68 -4.97
N PRO A 25 6.46 17.24 -5.17
CA PRO A 25 5.30 16.46 -5.65
C PRO A 25 5.47 15.93 -7.09
N LYS A 26 6.46 16.40 -7.84
CA LYS A 26 6.75 15.95 -9.21
C LYS A 26 7.76 14.80 -9.28
N ARG A 27 8.38 14.47 -8.15
CA ARG A 27 9.42 13.43 -8.07
C ARG A 27 8.92 12.18 -7.35
N THR A 28 9.38 11.04 -7.81
CA THR A 28 9.29 9.80 -7.02
C THR A 28 10.27 9.87 -5.86
N ALA A 29 9.76 9.67 -4.65
CA ALA A 29 10.55 9.42 -3.47
C ALA A 29 10.54 7.92 -3.15
N THR A 30 11.70 7.36 -2.79
CA THR A 30 11.84 5.93 -2.50
C THR A 30 12.70 5.72 -1.27
N LEU A 31 12.25 4.86 -0.38
CA LEU A 31 13.05 4.28 0.69
C LEU A 31 13.33 2.82 0.38
N SER A 32 14.59 2.48 0.12
CA SER A 32 15.06 1.10 -0.07
C SER A 32 15.70 0.59 1.23
N ARG A 33 15.57 -0.72 1.47
CA ARG A 33 16.22 -1.38 2.63
C ARG A 33 17.74 -1.46 2.56
N THR A 34 18.32 -1.15 1.41
CA THR A 34 19.78 -1.28 1.20
C THR A 34 20.59 -0.11 1.73
N LEU A 35 19.96 1.02 2.03
CA LEU A 35 20.65 2.24 2.46
C LEU A 35 19.97 2.85 3.70
N PRO A 36 20.72 3.55 4.57
CA PRO A 36 20.14 4.32 5.66
C PRO A 36 19.08 5.30 5.12
N PRO A 37 17.97 5.49 5.84
CA PRO A 37 16.93 6.41 5.42
C PRO A 37 17.41 7.87 5.52
N ASP A 38 17.27 8.62 4.42
CA ASP A 38 17.35 10.08 4.40
C ASP A 38 15.96 10.61 4.05
N ILE A 39 15.03 10.48 5.00
CA ILE A 39 13.65 10.94 4.83
C ILE A 39 13.41 12.20 5.68
N PRO A 40 12.50 13.10 5.27
CA PRO A 40 12.13 14.25 6.08
C PRO A 40 11.34 13.81 7.32
N GLU A 41 11.18 14.69 8.29
CA GLU A 41 10.34 14.44 9.47
C GLU A 41 8.85 14.34 9.13
N ALA A 42 8.43 15.01 8.06
CA ALA A 42 7.04 15.02 7.58
C ALA A 42 6.97 15.18 6.06
N VAL A 43 5.88 14.67 5.48
CA VAL A 43 5.48 14.91 4.08
C VAL A 43 4.02 15.39 4.09
N ASN A 44 3.74 16.45 3.33
CA ASN A 44 2.39 17.05 3.26
C ASN A 44 1.80 17.46 4.64
N GLY A 45 2.65 17.84 5.59
CA GLY A 45 2.24 18.19 6.94
C GLY A 45 1.93 17.01 7.86
N ILE A 46 2.05 15.77 7.38
CA ILE A 46 1.84 14.55 8.16
C ILE A 46 3.21 14.01 8.57
N ALA A 47 3.49 14.00 9.87
CA ALA A 47 4.75 13.51 10.41
C ALA A 47 4.94 12.00 10.13
N PHE A 48 6.17 11.60 9.87
CA PHE A 48 6.56 10.22 9.99
C PHE A 48 6.74 9.86 11.46
N SER A 49 6.15 8.73 11.87
CA SER A 49 6.17 8.25 13.24
C SER A 49 6.65 6.81 13.27
N GLU A 50 7.56 6.53 14.17
CA GLU A 50 8.00 5.15 14.44
C GLU A 50 7.01 4.40 15.36
N THR A 51 5.92 5.04 15.77
CA THR A 51 4.92 4.41 16.61
C THR A 51 4.16 3.36 15.82
N VAL A 52 4.27 2.12 16.24
CA VAL A 52 3.50 0.99 15.68
C VAL A 52 2.07 1.06 16.21
N PRO A 53 1.05 1.12 15.35
CA PRO A 53 -0.35 1.30 15.77
C PRO A 53 -0.90 0.09 16.52
N VAL A 54 -0.33 -1.09 16.27
CA VAL A 54 -0.73 -2.36 16.84
C VAL A 54 0.52 -3.09 17.31
N GLN A 55 0.49 -3.62 18.53
CA GLN A 55 1.62 -4.37 19.09
C GLN A 55 1.35 -5.87 19.04
N GLY A 56 2.29 -6.63 18.50
CA GLY A 56 2.21 -8.09 18.38
C GLY A 56 1.50 -8.55 17.10
N GLU A 57 1.37 -9.87 16.97
CA GLU A 57 0.92 -10.53 15.72
C GLU A 57 -0.59 -10.83 15.67
N ASP A 58 -1.37 -10.43 16.68
CA ASP A 58 -2.80 -10.73 16.72
C ASP A 58 -3.58 -9.79 15.77
N PRO A 59 -4.09 -10.29 14.63
CA PRO A 59 -4.78 -9.46 13.66
C PRO A 59 -6.06 -8.81 14.23
N ARG A 60 -6.66 -9.36 15.30
CA ARG A 60 -7.87 -8.79 15.93
C ARG A 60 -7.65 -7.38 16.47
N GLN A 61 -6.41 -6.99 16.75
CA GLN A 61 -6.09 -5.64 17.23
C GLN A 61 -6.42 -4.57 16.18
N TRP A 62 -6.35 -4.90 14.89
CA TRP A 62 -6.71 -4.00 13.80
C TRP A 62 -8.20 -3.64 13.79
N ARG A 63 -9.06 -4.49 14.37
CA ARG A 63 -10.49 -4.21 14.52
C ARG A 63 -10.78 -3.04 15.44
N ALA A 64 -9.93 -2.80 16.43
CA ALA A 64 -10.12 -1.73 17.40
C ALA A 64 -9.83 -0.33 16.84
N ILE A 65 -9.02 -0.27 15.77
CA ILE A 65 -8.51 0.99 15.20
C ILE A 65 -8.99 1.26 13.77
N THR A 66 -9.74 0.33 13.17
CA THR A 66 -10.22 0.46 11.80
C THR A 66 -11.71 0.11 11.73
N PRO A 67 -12.54 0.90 11.04
CA PRO A 67 -13.95 0.57 10.85
C PRO A 67 -14.12 -0.74 10.05
N ASP A 68 -15.24 -1.44 10.29
CA ASP A 68 -15.55 -2.71 9.61
C ASP A 68 -15.78 -2.53 8.11
N ALA A 69 -16.29 -1.37 7.69
CA ALA A 69 -16.63 -1.07 6.31
C ALA A 69 -16.47 0.43 6.03
N VAL A 70 -16.33 0.76 4.76
CA VAL A 70 -16.36 2.14 4.27
C VAL A 70 -17.78 2.50 3.83
N ALA A 71 -18.23 3.70 4.17
CA ALA A 71 -19.58 4.14 3.85
C ALA A 71 -19.87 4.06 2.33
N GLY A 72 -21.02 3.44 1.99
CA GLY A 72 -21.46 3.31 0.60
C GLY A 72 -20.70 2.28 -0.25
N GLU A 73 -19.83 1.45 0.35
CA GLU A 73 -19.17 0.40 -0.41
C GLU A 73 -20.19 -0.66 -0.90
N PRO A 74 -20.03 -1.16 -2.13
CA PRO A 74 -20.92 -2.20 -2.66
C PRO A 74 -20.67 -3.54 -1.98
N ASN A 75 -21.65 -4.46 -2.07
CA ASN A 75 -21.47 -5.82 -1.63
C ASN A 75 -20.26 -6.47 -2.34
N PHE A 76 -19.40 -7.10 -1.57
CA PHE A 76 -18.27 -7.83 -2.13
C PHE A 76 -18.73 -9.18 -2.69
N VAL A 77 -18.49 -9.39 -3.98
CA VAL A 77 -18.86 -10.64 -4.66
C VAL A 77 -17.62 -11.52 -4.79
N LEU A 78 -17.61 -12.65 -4.08
CA LEU A 78 -16.55 -13.65 -4.15
C LEU A 78 -17.08 -14.92 -4.83
N PRO A 79 -16.66 -15.22 -6.07
CA PRO A 79 -17.09 -16.45 -6.75
C PRO A 79 -16.61 -17.71 -6.02
N PRO A 80 -17.33 -18.83 -6.12
CA PRO A 80 -16.91 -20.11 -5.54
C PRO A 80 -15.49 -20.49 -5.97
N GLY A 81 -14.64 -20.87 -5.01
CA GLY A 81 -13.25 -21.25 -5.25
C GLY A 81 -12.27 -20.09 -5.37
N PHE A 82 -12.75 -18.85 -5.35
CA PHE A 82 -11.87 -17.66 -5.32
C PHE A 82 -11.45 -17.33 -3.88
N ARG A 83 -10.35 -16.59 -3.77
CA ARG A 83 -9.82 -16.06 -2.51
C ARG A 83 -9.98 -14.55 -2.48
N ALA A 84 -10.36 -14.02 -1.31
CA ALA A 84 -10.44 -12.60 -1.08
C ALA A 84 -9.06 -12.04 -0.71
N THR A 85 -8.73 -10.90 -1.28
CA THR A 85 -7.64 -10.03 -0.85
C THR A 85 -8.16 -8.61 -0.75
N SER A 86 -7.50 -7.76 0.03
CA SER A 86 -7.84 -6.35 0.10
C SER A 86 -6.58 -5.50 0.28
N GLY A 87 -6.66 -4.24 -0.11
CA GLY A 87 -5.55 -3.30 -0.03
C GLY A 87 -6.00 -1.86 -0.19
N CYS A 88 -5.05 -0.93 0.00
CA CYS A 88 -5.30 0.49 -0.14
C CYS A 88 -4.52 1.09 -1.31
N VAL A 89 -5.18 2.00 -2.01
CA VAL A 89 -4.55 3.03 -2.82
C VAL A 89 -4.45 4.27 -1.94
N VAL A 90 -3.27 4.49 -1.38
CA VAL A 90 -3.06 5.59 -0.43
C VAL A 90 -2.67 6.84 -1.20
N LEU A 91 -3.53 7.84 -1.13
CA LEU A 91 -3.41 9.11 -1.83
C LEU A 91 -2.98 10.20 -0.85
N GLU A 92 -1.86 10.85 -1.15
CA GLU A 92 -1.39 12.03 -0.41
C GLU A 92 -2.10 13.32 -0.89
N PRO A 93 -2.13 14.38 -0.07
CA PRO A 93 -2.69 15.68 -0.46
C PRO A 93 -2.08 16.27 -1.75
N ASP A 94 -0.83 15.97 -2.06
CA ASP A 94 -0.12 16.39 -3.27
C ASP A 94 -0.39 15.50 -4.49
N ARG A 95 -1.36 14.58 -4.39
CA ARG A 95 -1.80 13.62 -5.42
C ARG A 95 -0.78 12.52 -5.76
N ARG A 96 0.32 12.40 -5.01
CA ARG A 96 1.19 11.21 -5.09
C ARG A 96 0.54 10.01 -4.42
N VAL A 97 0.93 8.82 -4.84
CA VAL A 97 0.45 7.54 -4.30
C VAL A 97 1.58 6.67 -3.76
N TRP A 98 1.26 5.90 -2.74
CA TRP A 98 2.19 4.96 -2.13
C TRP A 98 2.20 3.63 -2.88
N ILE A 99 3.41 3.18 -3.22
CA ILE A 99 3.69 1.95 -3.95
C ILE A 99 4.69 1.12 -3.15
N VAL A 100 4.50 -0.18 -3.12
CA VAL A 100 5.43 -1.13 -2.50
C VAL A 100 6.15 -1.95 -3.57
N HIS A 101 7.38 -2.34 -3.26
CA HIS A 101 8.22 -3.16 -4.12
C HIS A 101 8.46 -4.50 -3.42
N PRO A 102 7.78 -5.58 -3.84
CA PRO A 102 7.90 -6.88 -3.19
C PRO A 102 9.32 -7.43 -3.22
N THR A 103 9.77 -8.01 -2.11
CA THR A 103 10.99 -8.82 -2.07
C THR A 103 10.85 -10.03 -3.00
N ASN A 104 11.99 -10.58 -3.45
CA ASN A 104 12.02 -11.74 -4.35
C ASN A 104 11.32 -11.51 -5.70
N GLU A 105 10.90 -10.28 -6.02
CA GLU A 105 10.06 -9.96 -7.19
C GLU A 105 8.91 -10.98 -7.36
N PHE A 106 8.18 -11.24 -6.28
CA PHE A 106 7.18 -12.30 -6.22
C PHE A 106 6.29 -12.32 -7.46
N MET A 107 6.27 -13.46 -8.16
CA MET A 107 5.60 -13.63 -9.47
C MET A 107 6.01 -12.58 -10.53
N GLY A 108 7.24 -12.10 -10.50
CA GLY A 108 7.75 -11.06 -11.42
C GLY A 108 7.16 -9.67 -11.16
N THR A 109 6.62 -9.43 -9.96
CA THR A 109 6.05 -8.13 -9.58
C THR A 109 7.16 -7.24 -9.03
N LYS A 110 7.45 -6.13 -9.73
CA LYS A 110 8.44 -5.13 -9.29
C LYS A 110 7.83 -4.01 -8.45
N ALA A 111 6.56 -3.73 -8.68
CA ALA A 111 5.81 -2.68 -7.98
C ALA A 111 4.33 -3.08 -7.89
N THR A 112 3.65 -2.71 -6.80
CA THR A 112 2.22 -2.94 -6.61
C THR A 112 1.66 -1.97 -5.57
N PHE A 113 0.34 -1.78 -5.55
CA PHE A 113 -0.31 -1.22 -4.36
C PHE A 113 -0.26 -2.22 -3.21
N PRO A 114 -0.11 -1.76 -1.95
CA PRO A 114 -0.13 -2.64 -0.78
C PRO A 114 -1.45 -3.39 -0.68
N LYS A 115 -1.39 -4.71 -0.49
CA LYS A 115 -2.55 -5.61 -0.41
C LYS A 115 -2.14 -7.01 0.01
N GLY A 116 -3.02 -7.71 0.68
CA GLY A 116 -2.78 -9.12 0.99
C GLY A 116 -4.04 -9.91 1.22
N ARG A 117 -3.87 -11.16 1.63
CA ARG A 117 -4.96 -12.09 1.85
C ARG A 117 -5.78 -11.67 3.05
N VAL A 118 -7.11 -11.71 2.90
CA VAL A 118 -8.02 -11.38 4.01
C VAL A 118 -7.89 -12.42 5.12
N GLU A 119 -7.54 -11.94 6.30
CA GLU A 119 -7.53 -12.72 7.54
C GLU A 119 -8.97 -13.07 7.95
N PRO A 120 -9.25 -14.33 8.38
CA PRO A 120 -10.61 -14.76 8.71
C PRO A 120 -11.33 -13.91 9.76
N VAL A 121 -10.58 -13.22 10.61
CA VAL A 121 -11.11 -12.41 11.71
C VAL A 121 -11.26 -10.93 11.37
N LEU A 122 -10.85 -10.51 10.17
CA LEU A 122 -10.89 -9.12 9.72
C LEU A 122 -11.93 -8.91 8.62
N SER A 123 -12.52 -7.73 8.57
CA SER A 123 -13.23 -7.27 7.40
C SER A 123 -12.27 -6.91 6.27
N LEU A 124 -12.78 -6.67 5.06
CA LEU A 124 -11.97 -6.23 3.92
C LEU A 124 -11.26 -4.89 4.20
N ALA A 125 -11.96 -3.94 4.83
CA ALA A 125 -11.40 -2.64 5.16
C ALA A 125 -10.30 -2.76 6.23
N GLN A 126 -10.54 -3.53 7.29
CA GLN A 126 -9.57 -3.77 8.36
C GLN A 126 -8.31 -4.47 7.83
N ASN A 127 -8.48 -5.48 7.00
CA ASN A 127 -7.36 -6.17 6.37
C ASN A 127 -6.57 -5.25 5.42
N ALA A 128 -7.25 -4.40 4.64
CA ALA A 128 -6.56 -3.45 3.76
C ALA A 128 -5.66 -2.48 4.54
N VAL A 129 -6.08 -2.01 5.71
CA VAL A 129 -5.26 -1.17 6.59
C VAL A 129 -4.08 -1.95 7.16
N LYS A 130 -4.31 -3.18 7.64
CA LYS A 130 -3.27 -4.08 8.14
C LYS A 130 -2.18 -4.30 7.07
N GLU A 131 -2.58 -4.75 5.89
CA GLU A 131 -1.65 -5.03 4.79
C GLU A 131 -0.87 -3.78 4.35
N THR A 132 -1.53 -2.62 4.35
CA THR A 132 -0.87 -1.35 4.04
C THR A 132 0.22 -1.02 5.05
N PHE A 133 -0.04 -1.26 6.33
CA PHE A 133 1.00 -1.07 7.35
C PHE A 133 2.13 -2.09 7.22
N GLU A 134 1.81 -3.38 7.07
CA GLU A 134 2.81 -4.44 6.96
C GLU A 134 3.71 -4.28 5.74
N GLU A 135 3.15 -3.93 4.58
CA GLU A 135 3.92 -3.79 3.34
C GLU A 135 4.55 -2.40 3.15
N ALA A 136 3.91 -1.33 3.64
CA ALA A 136 4.39 0.04 3.41
C ALA A 136 4.84 0.80 4.68
N GLY A 137 4.58 0.27 5.88
CA GLY A 137 4.94 0.91 7.15
C GLY A 137 4.10 2.13 7.52
N ILE A 138 3.09 2.48 6.71
CA ILE A 138 2.27 3.67 6.91
C ILE A 138 0.91 3.32 7.52
N VAL A 139 0.44 4.19 8.41
CA VAL A 139 -0.89 4.09 9.01
C VAL A 139 -1.87 4.89 8.16
N VAL A 140 -3.02 4.28 7.84
CA VAL A 140 -3.97 4.85 6.91
C VAL A 140 -5.40 4.78 7.42
N GLU A 141 -6.23 5.68 6.91
CA GLU A 141 -7.68 5.66 7.10
C GLU A 141 -8.34 5.50 5.72
N PRO A 142 -9.01 4.35 5.46
CA PRO A 142 -9.78 4.17 4.23
C PRO A 142 -11.04 5.05 4.29
N PHE A 143 -11.32 5.77 3.19
CA PHE A 143 -12.44 6.71 3.15
C PHE A 143 -13.43 6.47 2.00
N ALA A 144 -13.03 5.70 0.98
CA ALA A 144 -13.93 5.36 -0.13
C ALA A 144 -13.59 3.97 -0.70
N PHE A 145 -14.60 3.27 -1.20
CA PHE A 145 -14.41 2.13 -2.10
C PHE A 145 -13.84 2.64 -3.43
N LEU A 146 -12.83 1.95 -3.95
CA LEU A 146 -12.26 2.30 -5.26
C LEU A 146 -12.70 1.33 -6.35
N THR A 147 -12.36 0.05 -6.22
CA THR A 147 -12.70 -0.98 -7.22
C THR A 147 -12.46 -2.39 -6.69
N ASP A 148 -13.16 -3.36 -7.28
CA ASP A 148 -12.88 -4.79 -7.12
C ASP A 148 -12.19 -5.30 -8.40
N VAL A 149 -11.09 -6.04 -8.25
CA VAL A 149 -10.31 -6.59 -9.37
C VAL A 149 -10.20 -8.10 -9.24
N ALA A 150 -10.80 -8.82 -10.19
CA ALA A 150 -10.67 -10.28 -10.27
C ALA A 150 -9.44 -10.66 -11.11
N ARG A 151 -8.61 -11.56 -10.58
CA ARG A 151 -7.45 -12.14 -11.30
C ARG A 151 -7.34 -13.62 -10.97
N ARG A 152 -7.33 -14.47 -12.00
CA ARG A 152 -7.25 -15.93 -11.83
C ARG A 152 -8.30 -16.42 -10.81
N ILE A 153 -7.85 -16.78 -9.59
CA ILE A 153 -8.68 -17.28 -8.49
C ILE A 153 -8.69 -16.32 -7.30
N VAL A 154 -8.42 -15.04 -7.53
CA VAL A 154 -8.38 -14.01 -6.47
C VAL A 154 -9.26 -12.83 -6.89
N VAL A 155 -10.04 -12.32 -5.94
CA VAL A 155 -10.70 -11.01 -6.05
C VAL A 155 -10.08 -10.08 -5.02
N THR A 156 -9.55 -8.96 -5.47
CA THR A 156 -8.96 -7.93 -4.62
C THR A 156 -9.88 -6.73 -4.54
N ARG A 157 -10.29 -6.35 -3.34
CA ARG A 157 -10.95 -5.06 -3.09
C ARG A 157 -9.91 -4.00 -2.76
N TYR A 158 -9.96 -2.89 -3.47
CA TYR A 158 -9.15 -1.71 -3.19
C TYR A 158 -9.98 -0.57 -2.62
N TYR A 159 -9.43 0.06 -1.60
CA TYR A 159 -9.97 1.27 -0.99
C TYR A 159 -9.08 2.46 -1.30
N LEU A 160 -9.68 3.64 -1.48
CA LEU A 160 -8.95 4.90 -1.34
C LEU A 160 -8.71 5.16 0.13
N ALA A 161 -7.48 5.50 0.48
CA ALA A 161 -7.10 5.80 1.85
C ALA A 161 -6.21 7.04 1.89
N ARG A 162 -6.24 7.74 3.02
CA ARG A 162 -5.31 8.83 3.36
C ARG A 162 -4.34 8.35 4.42
N ARG A 163 -3.09 8.77 4.35
CA ARG A 163 -2.12 8.51 5.40
C ARG A 163 -2.43 9.35 6.62
N THR A 164 -2.36 8.75 7.79
CA THR A 164 -2.55 9.41 9.09
C THR A 164 -1.30 9.34 9.97
N GLY A 165 -0.31 8.52 9.61
CA GLY A 165 0.92 8.35 10.37
C GLY A 165 1.79 7.22 9.83
N GLY A 166 2.60 6.63 10.72
CA GLY A 166 3.58 5.61 10.37
C GLY A 166 4.78 6.18 9.61
N ALA A 167 5.67 5.31 9.18
CA ALA A 167 6.84 5.67 8.38
C ALA A 167 7.22 4.52 7.44
N PRO A 168 7.67 4.77 6.21
CA PRO A 168 8.04 3.71 5.27
C PRO A 168 9.20 2.84 5.79
N ALA A 169 9.95 3.29 6.77
CA ALA A 169 10.98 2.51 7.47
C ALA A 169 10.42 1.34 8.30
N LEU A 170 9.13 1.39 8.66
CA LEU A 170 8.43 0.35 9.40
C LEU A 170 7.90 -0.78 8.51
N ALA A 171 8.03 -0.68 7.21
CA ALA A 171 7.57 -1.72 6.29
C ALA A 171 8.15 -3.10 6.65
N GLY A 172 7.33 -4.15 6.58
CA GLY A 172 7.71 -5.51 6.87
C GLY A 172 8.65 -6.12 5.83
N TRP A 173 9.13 -7.33 6.05
CA TRP A 173 10.12 -8.01 5.20
C TRP A 173 9.63 -8.27 3.76
N GLU A 174 8.33 -8.29 3.53
CA GLU A 174 7.73 -8.54 2.23
C GLU A 174 8.03 -7.45 1.19
N SER A 175 8.34 -6.23 1.66
CA SER A 175 8.72 -5.12 0.78
C SER A 175 10.21 -4.83 0.87
N GLN A 176 10.89 -4.79 -0.27
CA GLN A 176 12.29 -4.38 -0.38
C GLN A 176 12.46 -2.85 -0.45
N ALA A 177 11.41 -2.15 -0.83
CA ALA A 177 11.36 -0.70 -0.85
C ALA A 177 9.91 -0.22 -0.83
N VAL A 178 9.73 1.04 -0.42
CA VAL A 178 8.47 1.76 -0.46
C VAL A 178 8.69 3.08 -1.21
N SER A 179 7.79 3.41 -2.12
CA SER A 179 7.88 4.64 -2.92
C SER A 179 6.62 5.47 -2.80
N LEU A 180 6.81 6.78 -2.83
CA LEU A 180 5.76 7.78 -2.99
C LEU A 180 5.91 8.39 -4.39
N MET A 181 4.94 8.15 -5.28
CA MET A 181 5.06 8.44 -6.71
C MET A 181 3.97 9.38 -7.21
N PRO A 182 4.27 10.35 -8.11
CA PRO A 182 3.26 10.98 -8.94
C PRO A 182 2.47 9.93 -9.74
N PHE A 183 1.18 10.20 -9.99
CA PHE A 183 0.27 9.26 -10.67
C PHE A 183 0.87 8.70 -11.98
N GLU A 184 1.43 9.55 -12.83
CA GLU A 184 1.98 9.14 -14.12
C GLU A 184 3.16 8.18 -13.97
N GLN A 185 4.00 8.38 -12.95
CA GLN A 185 5.13 7.52 -12.67
C GLN A 185 4.67 6.18 -12.05
N ALA A 186 3.66 6.22 -11.20
CA ALA A 186 3.03 5.01 -10.67
C ALA A 186 2.36 4.20 -11.79
N ALA A 187 1.66 4.86 -12.73
CA ALA A 187 1.04 4.22 -13.89
C ALA A 187 2.08 3.55 -14.82
N ALA A 188 3.26 4.14 -14.96
CA ALA A 188 4.36 3.54 -15.71
C ALA A 188 5.01 2.33 -15.00
N ALA A 189 5.08 2.38 -13.66
CA ALA A 189 5.66 1.31 -12.84
C ALA A 189 4.72 0.10 -12.68
N LEU A 190 3.40 0.35 -12.63
CA LEU A 190 2.35 -0.65 -12.44
C LEU A 190 1.85 -1.13 -13.81
N ASN A 191 2.47 -2.16 -14.35
CA ASN A 191 2.27 -2.59 -15.74
C ASN A 191 1.51 -3.92 -15.89
N ARG A 192 0.94 -4.46 -14.81
CA ARG A 192 0.17 -5.72 -14.87
C ARG A 192 -1.29 -5.43 -15.22
N GLU A 193 -1.93 -6.38 -15.92
CA GLU A 193 -3.32 -6.26 -16.39
C GLU A 193 -4.30 -5.79 -15.31
N GLY A 194 -4.23 -6.36 -14.11
CA GLY A 194 -5.14 -5.93 -13.04
C GLY A 194 -4.76 -4.59 -12.39
N ASP A 195 -3.54 -4.07 -12.58
CA ASP A 195 -3.18 -2.74 -12.10
C ASP A 195 -3.87 -1.67 -12.94
N GLN A 196 -4.12 -1.95 -14.23
CA GLN A 196 -4.81 -1.02 -15.12
C GLN A 196 -6.23 -0.69 -14.66
N ALA A 197 -6.96 -1.67 -14.11
CA ALA A 197 -8.30 -1.42 -13.56
C ALA A 197 -8.24 -0.48 -12.34
N VAL A 198 -7.25 -0.69 -11.45
CA VAL A 198 -7.05 0.18 -10.28
C VAL A 198 -6.62 1.58 -10.72
N LEU A 199 -5.69 1.68 -11.66
CA LEU A 199 -5.21 2.96 -12.20
C LEU A 199 -6.32 3.74 -12.90
N SER A 200 -7.17 3.04 -13.67
CA SER A 200 -8.32 3.68 -14.34
C SER A 200 -9.32 4.24 -13.33
N ALA A 201 -9.63 3.48 -12.27
CA ALA A 201 -10.52 3.94 -11.20
C ALA A 201 -9.90 5.12 -10.42
N LEU A 202 -8.60 5.05 -10.12
CA LEU A 202 -7.88 6.15 -9.48
C LEU A 202 -7.86 7.40 -10.34
N LYS A 203 -7.60 7.27 -11.65
CA LYS A 203 -7.61 8.39 -12.58
C LYS A 203 -8.98 9.07 -12.61
N ALA A 204 -10.05 8.31 -12.74
CA ALA A 204 -11.41 8.84 -12.71
C ALA A 204 -11.72 9.60 -11.40
N TYR A 205 -11.25 9.08 -10.27
CA TYR A 205 -11.37 9.76 -8.99
C TYR A 205 -10.59 11.08 -8.97
N LEU A 206 -9.31 11.09 -9.41
CA LEU A 206 -8.48 12.31 -9.46
C LEU A 206 -9.07 13.38 -10.38
N GLU A 207 -9.65 13.00 -11.51
CA GLU A 207 -10.35 13.89 -12.43
C GLU A 207 -11.62 14.49 -11.81
N SER A 208 -12.30 13.76 -10.92
CA SER A 208 -13.49 14.26 -10.20
C SER A 208 -13.17 15.33 -9.16
N LEU A 209 -11.92 15.45 -8.75
CA LEU A 209 -11.48 16.47 -7.79
C LEU A 209 -11.17 17.84 -8.44
N GLY A 210 -11.13 17.94 -9.76
CA GLY A 210 -10.85 19.17 -10.51
C GLY A 210 -9.36 19.39 -10.76
#